data_ea091571522d467d961e227572fe809b
#
_entry.id   ea091571522d467d961e227572fe809b
#
_cell.length_a   1.000
_cell.length_b   1.000
_cell.length_c   1.000
_cell.angle_alpha   90.00
_cell.angle_beta   90.00
_cell.angle_gamma   90.00
#
_symmetry.space_group_name_H-M   'P 1'
#
loop_
_entity.id
_entity.type
_entity.pdbx_description
1 polymer ?
#
loop_
_entity_poly.entity_id
_entity_poly.type
_entity_poly.pdbx_seq_one_letter_code
_entity_poly.pdbx_strand_id
1 'polypeptide(L)'
;MVELFDNDEDGYLKWVQANPNGFVANVDRAGTVTHYPMVHAATHGSMSSPKIGNFTTGDYVKFCCTDLEALERYSEAKFGRPLTRCSHCMSP
;
A
#
# COMPACT_ATOMS: atom_id res chain seq x y z
N MET A 1 -11.89 -0.85 -7.24
CA MET A 1 -10.80 -1.11 -8.20
C MET A 1 -9.45 -0.83 -7.57
N VAL A 2 -8.51 -1.76 -7.72
CA VAL A 2 -7.17 -1.59 -7.16
C VAL A 2 -6.33 -0.73 -8.10
N GLU A 3 -5.63 0.26 -7.53
CA GLU A 3 -4.73 1.12 -8.29
C GLU A 3 -3.30 0.88 -7.85
N LEU A 4 -2.42 0.64 -8.81
CA LEU A 4 -1.00 0.43 -8.57
C LEU A 4 -0.25 1.74 -8.84
N PHE A 5 0.58 2.15 -7.90
CA PHE A 5 1.43 3.33 -8.04
C PHE A 5 2.89 2.89 -7.97
N ASP A 6 3.53 2.96 -9.12
CA ASP A 6 4.94 2.65 -9.29
C ASP A 6 5.60 3.85 -9.96
N ASN A 7 6.54 4.47 -9.27
CA ASN A 7 7.22 5.65 -9.76
C ASN A 7 6.24 6.79 -10.08
N ASP A 8 5.20 6.92 -9.25
CA ASP A 8 4.12 7.90 -9.40
C ASP A 8 3.74 8.49 -8.04
N GLU A 9 4.62 9.34 -7.50
CA GLU A 9 4.42 9.97 -6.19
C GLU A 9 3.17 10.85 -6.15
N ASP A 10 3.00 11.68 -7.18
CA ASP A 10 1.88 12.62 -7.22
C ASP A 10 0.54 11.90 -7.26
N GLY A 11 0.42 10.87 -8.08
CA GLY A 11 -0.80 10.08 -8.18
C GLY A 11 -1.11 9.38 -6.88
N TYR A 12 -0.09 8.80 -6.24
CA TYR A 12 -0.23 8.12 -4.96
C TYR A 12 -0.72 9.08 -3.86
N LEU A 13 -0.07 10.23 -3.71
CA LEU A 13 -0.44 11.20 -2.67
C LEU A 13 -1.85 11.76 -2.89
N LYS A 14 -2.24 12.00 -4.15
CA LYS A 14 -3.60 12.43 -4.46
C LYS A 14 -4.62 11.36 -4.08
N TRP A 15 -4.33 10.11 -4.36
CA TRP A 15 -5.21 9.00 -4.01
C TRP A 15 -5.42 8.91 -2.50
N VAL A 16 -4.32 8.97 -1.73
CA VAL A 16 -4.37 8.88 -0.26
C VAL A 16 -5.20 10.04 0.32
N GLN A 17 -5.02 11.25 -0.19
CA GLN A 17 -5.77 12.41 0.26
C GLN A 17 -7.26 12.30 -0.06
N ALA A 18 -7.58 11.74 -1.22
CA ALA A 18 -8.98 11.58 -1.66
C ALA A 18 -9.68 10.42 -0.96
N ASN A 19 -8.93 9.46 -0.41
CA ASN A 19 -9.49 8.23 0.16
C ASN A 19 -8.98 7.97 1.59
N PRO A 20 -9.31 8.85 2.55
CA PRO A 20 -8.80 8.68 3.92
C PRO A 20 -9.26 7.40 4.61
N ASN A 21 -10.36 6.80 4.16
CA ASN A 21 -10.85 5.53 4.68
C ASN A 21 -10.37 4.32 3.86
N GLY A 22 -9.46 4.55 2.93
CA GLY A 22 -8.92 3.50 2.09
C GLY A 22 -7.75 2.76 2.73
N PHE A 23 -7.19 1.84 1.95
CA PHE A 23 -6.07 0.99 2.38
C PHE A 23 -4.94 1.08 1.38
N VAL A 24 -3.71 1.01 1.89
CA VAL A 24 -2.50 1.05 1.08
C VAL A 24 -1.69 -0.20 1.37
N ALA A 25 -1.38 -0.96 0.35
CA ALA A 25 -0.48 -2.10 0.47
C ALA A 25 0.90 -1.71 -0.05
N ASN A 26 1.91 -1.95 0.79
CA ASN A 26 3.30 -1.68 0.49
C ASN A 26 4.01 -2.98 0.13
N VAL A 27 4.74 -3.00 -0.96
CA VAL A 27 5.49 -4.19 -1.38
C VAL A 27 6.88 -3.76 -1.87
N ASP A 28 7.89 -4.57 -1.55
CA ASP A 28 9.24 -4.32 -2.03
C ASP A 28 9.32 -4.61 -3.52
N ARG A 29 10.02 -3.74 -4.25
CA ARG A 29 10.13 -3.83 -5.71
C ARG A 29 10.77 -5.15 -6.16
N ALA A 30 11.72 -5.65 -5.40
CA ALA A 30 12.42 -6.90 -5.70
C ALA A 30 11.58 -8.15 -5.44
N GLY A 31 10.53 -8.05 -4.61
CA GLY A 31 9.65 -9.18 -4.30
C GLY A 31 10.28 -10.25 -3.42
N THR A 32 11.30 -9.91 -2.64
CA THR A 32 12.06 -10.87 -1.83
C THR A 32 11.73 -10.87 -0.35
N VAL A 33 11.05 -9.83 0.14
CA VAL A 33 10.74 -9.70 1.57
C VAL A 33 9.46 -10.46 1.89
N THR A 34 9.56 -11.46 2.77
CA THR A 34 8.49 -12.44 2.99
C THR A 34 7.25 -11.89 3.71
N HIS A 35 7.40 -10.82 4.48
CA HIS A 35 6.24 -10.22 5.18
C HIS A 35 5.51 -9.17 4.35
N TYR A 36 5.93 -8.95 3.11
CA TYR A 36 5.22 -8.08 2.17
C TYR A 36 4.40 -8.93 1.18
N PRO A 37 3.31 -8.39 0.61
CA PRO A 37 2.81 -7.02 0.80
C PRO A 37 2.22 -6.78 2.20
N MET A 38 2.47 -5.60 2.76
CA MET A 38 1.91 -5.23 4.06
C MET A 38 0.88 -4.11 3.86
N VAL A 39 -0.32 -4.30 4.41
CA VAL A 39 -1.40 -3.33 4.28
C VAL A 39 -1.47 -2.40 5.48
N HIS A 40 -1.68 -1.11 5.18
CA HIS A 40 -1.84 -0.04 6.17
C HIS A 40 -3.13 0.73 5.89
N ALA A 41 -3.68 1.38 6.92
CA ALA A 41 -4.71 2.38 6.69
C ALA A 41 -4.10 3.58 5.95
N ALA A 42 -4.84 4.18 5.04
CA ALA A 42 -4.35 5.31 4.24
C ALA A 42 -3.96 6.51 5.12
N THR A 43 -4.57 6.66 6.28
CA THR A 43 -4.28 7.73 7.23
C THR A 43 -3.05 7.49 8.09
N HIS A 44 -2.43 6.30 8.01
CA HIS A 44 -1.22 6.00 8.78
C HIS A 44 -0.08 6.94 8.34
N GLY A 45 0.59 7.56 9.30
CA GLY A 45 1.61 8.57 9.03
C GLY A 45 2.75 8.09 8.12
N SER A 46 3.15 6.82 8.25
CA SER A 46 4.19 6.25 7.40
C SER A 46 3.78 6.14 5.93
N MET A 47 2.47 6.22 5.64
CA MET A 47 1.95 6.10 4.27
C MET A 47 1.59 7.44 3.65
N SER A 48 1.48 8.52 4.43
CA SER A 48 0.95 9.78 3.93
C SER A 48 1.72 11.03 4.38
N SER A 49 2.69 10.90 5.27
CA SER A 49 3.42 12.06 5.78
C SER A 49 4.33 12.66 4.70
N PRO A 50 4.23 13.96 4.41
CA PRO A 50 5.11 14.60 3.43
C PRO A 50 6.58 14.60 3.84
N LYS A 51 6.88 14.36 5.11
CA LYS A 51 8.27 14.30 5.60
C LYS A 51 9.00 13.02 5.17
N ILE A 52 8.25 11.96 4.84
CA ILE A 52 8.84 10.68 4.47
C ILE A 52 9.26 10.69 2.99
N GLY A 53 8.34 11.01 2.10
CA GLY A 53 8.64 11.04 0.66
C GLY A 53 9.01 9.69 0.07
N ASN A 54 9.24 9.66 -1.23
CA ASN A 54 9.69 8.47 -1.98
C ASN A 54 8.83 7.23 -1.73
N PHE A 55 7.51 7.41 -1.66
CA PHE A 55 6.58 6.31 -1.38
C PHE A 55 6.56 5.27 -2.51
N THR A 56 6.69 5.71 -3.76
CA THR A 56 6.61 4.83 -4.92
C THR A 56 7.86 4.85 -5.79
N THR A 57 8.85 5.68 -5.46
CA THR A 57 10.02 5.94 -6.30
C THR A 57 11.30 5.27 -5.82
N GLY A 58 11.29 4.72 -4.60
CA GLY A 58 12.43 4.02 -4.03
C GLY A 58 12.33 2.50 -4.21
N ASP A 59 12.63 1.77 -3.14
CA ASP A 59 12.65 0.31 -3.15
C ASP A 59 11.27 -0.33 -3.06
N TYR A 60 10.21 0.48 -2.93
CA TYR A 60 8.85 0.00 -2.69
C TYR A 60 7.89 0.58 -3.72
N VAL A 61 6.82 -0.18 -3.97
CA VAL A 61 5.67 0.27 -4.74
C VAL A 61 4.44 0.15 -3.87
N LYS A 62 3.35 0.84 -4.25
CA LYS A 62 2.10 0.85 -3.49
C LYS A 62 0.95 0.41 -4.38
N PHE A 63 0.05 -0.40 -3.84
CA PHE A 63 -1.24 -0.63 -4.48
C PHE A 63 -2.35 -0.35 -3.47
N CYS A 64 -3.41 0.29 -3.92
CA CYS A 64 -4.39 0.94 -3.07
C CYS A 64 -5.80 0.59 -3.48
N CYS A 65 -6.70 0.51 -2.51
CA CYS A 65 -8.12 0.34 -2.76
C CYS A 65 -8.91 0.74 -1.50
N THR A 66 -10.16 1.13 -1.69
CA THR A 66 -11.07 1.36 -0.57
C THR A 66 -11.69 0.06 -0.06
N ASP A 67 -11.56 -1.04 -0.79
CA ASP A 67 -12.08 -2.35 -0.44
C ASP A 67 -10.91 -3.28 -0.09
N LEU A 68 -10.82 -3.66 1.19
CA LEU A 68 -9.74 -4.52 1.68
C LEU A 68 -9.75 -5.91 1.02
N GLU A 69 -10.93 -6.47 0.78
CA GLU A 69 -11.03 -7.76 0.09
C GLU A 69 -10.45 -7.71 -1.31
N ALA A 70 -10.68 -6.62 -2.04
CA ALA A 70 -10.12 -6.45 -3.37
C ALA A 70 -8.60 -6.39 -3.33
N LEU A 71 -8.03 -5.73 -2.32
CA LEU A 71 -6.58 -5.72 -2.13
C LEU A 71 -6.04 -7.11 -1.82
N GLU A 72 -6.73 -7.88 -1.00
CA GLU A 72 -6.31 -9.24 -0.67
C GLU A 72 -6.29 -10.13 -1.91
N ARG A 73 -7.33 -10.06 -2.73
CA ARG A 73 -7.39 -10.82 -3.97
C ARG A 73 -6.30 -10.40 -4.96
N TYR A 74 -6.04 -9.10 -5.04
CA TYR A 74 -4.99 -8.57 -5.91
C TYR A 74 -3.60 -9.06 -5.46
N SER A 75 -3.35 -9.06 -4.15
CA SER A 75 -2.08 -9.53 -3.59
C SER A 75 -1.83 -10.99 -3.94
N GLU A 76 -2.83 -11.84 -3.76
CA GLU A 76 -2.70 -13.27 -4.08
C GLU A 76 -2.54 -13.50 -5.57
N ALA A 77 -3.29 -12.80 -6.40
CA ALA A 77 -3.23 -12.98 -7.85
C ALA A 77 -1.92 -12.48 -8.45
N LYS A 78 -1.41 -11.34 -7.98
CA LYS A 78 -0.24 -10.71 -8.56
C LYS A 78 1.07 -11.17 -7.92
N PHE A 79 1.08 -11.37 -6.61
CA PHE A 79 2.30 -11.69 -5.87
C PHE A 79 2.33 -13.11 -5.31
N GLY A 80 1.21 -13.82 -5.38
CA GLY A 80 1.11 -15.18 -4.86
C GLY A 80 1.15 -15.26 -3.34
N ARG A 81 0.82 -14.16 -2.66
CA ARG A 81 0.91 -14.05 -1.20
C ARG A 81 -0.31 -13.31 -0.63
N PRO A 82 -0.76 -13.68 0.58
CA PRO A 82 -1.77 -12.88 1.28
C PRO A 82 -1.17 -11.57 1.78
N LEU A 83 -2.04 -10.60 2.08
CA LEU A 83 -1.61 -9.36 2.73
C LEU A 83 -1.24 -9.62 4.19
N THR A 84 -0.13 -9.02 4.62
CA THR A 84 0.23 -8.94 6.04
C THR A 84 -0.34 -7.63 6.58
N ARG A 85 -1.06 -7.69 7.69
CA ARG A 85 -1.65 -6.48 8.27
C ARG A 85 -0.66 -5.77 9.17
N CYS A 86 -0.56 -4.45 9.02
CA CYS A 86 0.29 -3.63 9.88
C CYS A 86 -0.21 -3.70 11.33
N SER A 87 0.69 -4.00 12.27
CA SER A 87 0.32 -4.16 13.68
C SER A 87 -0.06 -2.84 14.35
N HIS A 88 0.30 -1.70 13.75
CA HIS A 88 0.04 -0.39 14.33
C HIS A 88 -1.30 0.20 13.91
N CYS A 89 -1.73 -0.01 12.67
CA CYS A 89 -2.95 0.61 12.14
C CYS A 89 -4.00 -0.39 11.67
N MET A 90 -3.65 -1.66 11.57
CA MET A 90 -4.56 -2.71 11.10
C MET A 90 -4.80 -3.81 12.13
N SER A 91 -4.35 -3.60 13.36
CA SER A 91 -4.63 -4.57 14.43
C SER A 91 -6.11 -4.64 14.74
N PRO A 92 -6.62 -5.83 15.07
CA PRO A 92 -8.02 -5.99 15.44
C PRO A 92 -8.37 -5.31 16.75
#